data_e3305f68e19722f0122049b03565f6f7
#
_entry.id   e3305f68e19722f0122049b03565f6f7
#
_cell.length_a   1.000
_cell.length_b   1.000
_cell.length_c   1.000
_cell.angle_alpha   90.00
_cell.angle_beta   90.00
_cell.angle_gamma   90.00
#
_symmetry.space_group_name_H-M   'P 1'
#
loop_
_entity.id
_entity.type
_entity.pdbx_description
1 polymer ?
#
loop_
_entity_poly.entity_id
_entity_poly.type
_entity_poly.pdbx_seq_one_letter_code
_entity_poly.pdbx_strand_id
1 'polypeptide(L)'
;MISHSCPTVGEEEAAAAASVVSSERLAQGRQVAAFEEEMADRLGRRYAVAVSSGTAALALTLRAMGVGQSPVLIPSYVCSALLQAAHHAGGRSLLADVE
;
A
#
# COMPACT_ATOMS: atom_id res chain seq x y z
N MET A 1 10.22 28.96 1.27
CA MET A 1 10.10 27.72 0.45
C MET A 1 8.88 26.97 0.94
N ILE A 2 7.92 26.66 0.07
CA ILE A 2 6.75 25.85 0.46
C ILE A 2 7.15 24.39 0.38
N SER A 3 7.07 23.66 1.51
CA SER A 3 7.36 22.22 1.53
C SER A 3 6.29 21.45 0.75
N HIS A 4 6.70 20.53 -0.11
CA HIS A 4 5.79 19.69 -0.89
C HIS A 4 5.00 18.72 0.01
N SER A 5 5.61 18.24 1.07
CA SER A 5 4.96 17.41 2.07
C SER A 5 5.59 17.66 3.45
N CYS A 6 4.79 17.52 4.48
CA CYS A 6 5.25 17.58 5.86
C CYS A 6 4.61 16.40 6.60
N PRO A 7 5.37 15.33 6.89
CA PRO A 7 4.88 14.22 7.68
C PRO A 7 4.48 14.68 9.07
N THR A 8 3.37 14.19 9.57
CA THR A 8 2.93 14.42 10.96
C THR A 8 3.46 13.26 11.81
N VAL A 9 4.69 13.41 12.27
CA VAL A 9 5.36 12.45 13.15
C VAL A 9 5.94 13.18 14.36
N GLY A 10 5.90 12.54 15.51
CA GLY A 10 6.33 13.10 16.77
C GLY A 10 7.08 12.12 17.67
N GLU A 11 7.07 12.40 18.96
CA GLU A 11 7.74 11.57 19.97
C GLU A 11 7.12 10.18 20.12
N GLU A 12 5.81 10.05 19.91
CA GLU A 12 5.10 8.78 20.00
C GLU A 12 5.56 7.80 18.92
N GLU A 13 5.65 8.26 17.67
CA GLU A 13 6.14 7.44 16.55
C GLU A 13 7.62 7.09 16.72
N ALA A 14 8.42 8.04 17.20
CA ALA A 14 9.83 7.81 17.47
C ALA A 14 10.03 6.75 18.57
N ALA A 15 9.26 6.84 19.65
CA ALA A 15 9.31 5.85 20.74
C ALA A 15 8.84 4.47 20.28
N ALA A 16 7.76 4.39 19.49
CA ALA A 16 7.27 3.13 18.91
C ALA A 16 8.33 2.48 18.01
N ALA A 17 8.96 3.26 17.13
CA ALA A 17 10.03 2.75 16.26
C ALA A 17 11.23 2.27 17.06
N ALA A 18 11.68 3.02 18.07
CA ALA A 18 12.78 2.62 18.96
C ALA A 18 12.47 1.33 19.69
N SER A 19 11.24 1.15 20.17
CA SER A 19 10.79 -0.09 20.83
C SER A 19 10.88 -1.30 19.90
N VAL A 20 10.48 -1.16 18.63
CA VAL A 20 10.59 -2.24 17.65
C VAL A 20 12.05 -2.60 17.38
N VAL A 21 12.91 -1.60 17.18
CA VAL A 21 14.35 -1.82 16.96
C VAL A 21 14.96 -2.56 18.14
N SER A 22 14.63 -2.14 19.37
CA SER A 22 15.14 -2.77 20.60
C SER A 22 14.62 -4.20 20.83
N SER A 23 13.51 -4.58 20.19
CA SER A 23 12.93 -5.92 20.29
C SER A 23 13.63 -6.97 19.42
N GLU A 24 14.57 -6.55 18.57
CA GLU A 24 15.26 -7.37 17.55
C GLU A 24 14.33 -8.08 16.53
N ARG A 25 13.04 -7.75 16.55
CA ARG A 25 12.03 -8.30 15.63
C ARG A 25 11.67 -7.28 14.54
N LEU A 26 12.59 -7.11 13.60
CA LEU A 26 12.50 -6.08 12.55
C LEU A 26 11.66 -6.47 11.33
N ALA A 27 11.33 -7.76 11.19
CA ALA A 27 10.40 -8.23 10.15
C ALA A 27 8.97 -8.29 10.69
N GLN A 28 8.09 -9.01 10.00
CA GLN A 28 6.71 -9.19 10.45
C GLN A 28 6.63 -9.63 11.92
N GLY A 29 5.89 -8.84 12.72
CA GLY A 29 5.82 -9.05 14.16
C GLY A 29 4.51 -8.51 14.74
N ARG A 30 4.48 -8.41 16.08
CA ARG A 30 3.28 -7.99 16.82
C ARG A 30 2.72 -6.64 16.38
N GLN A 31 3.57 -5.68 16.01
CA GLN A 31 3.13 -4.36 15.58
C GLN A 31 2.42 -4.41 14.22
N VAL A 32 2.93 -5.23 13.29
CA VAL A 32 2.27 -5.45 11.99
C VAL A 32 0.93 -6.14 12.19
N ALA A 33 0.87 -7.18 13.01
CA ALA A 33 -0.39 -7.87 13.28
C ALA A 33 -1.44 -6.96 13.92
N ALA A 34 -1.03 -6.13 14.89
CA ALA A 34 -1.93 -5.15 15.52
C ALA A 34 -2.43 -4.10 14.52
N PHE A 35 -1.56 -3.63 13.63
CA PHE A 35 -1.94 -2.70 12.55
C PHE A 35 -2.95 -3.33 11.58
N GLU A 36 -2.72 -4.58 11.17
CA GLU A 36 -3.63 -5.30 10.28
C GLU A 36 -5.01 -5.50 10.92
N GLU A 37 -5.05 -5.87 12.20
CA GLU A 37 -6.30 -6.03 12.97
C GLU A 37 -7.05 -4.71 13.07
N GLU A 38 -6.40 -3.63 13.51
CA GLU A 38 -7.02 -2.31 13.62
C GLU A 38 -7.53 -1.79 12.27
N MET A 39 -6.76 -1.98 11.21
CA MET A 39 -7.18 -1.57 9.86
C MET A 39 -8.37 -2.38 9.35
N ALA A 40 -8.39 -3.69 9.60
CA ALA A 40 -9.51 -4.54 9.25
C ALA A 40 -10.80 -4.08 9.95
N ASP A 41 -10.73 -3.85 11.26
CA ASP A 41 -11.85 -3.38 12.06
C ASP A 41 -12.35 -2.00 11.60
N ARG A 42 -11.43 -1.05 11.43
CA ARG A 42 -11.75 0.33 11.01
C ARG A 42 -12.42 0.40 9.63
N LEU A 43 -12.05 -0.50 8.73
CA LEU A 43 -12.61 -0.59 7.38
C LEU A 43 -13.80 -1.56 7.27
N GLY A 44 -14.21 -2.20 8.36
CA GLY A 44 -15.27 -3.20 8.36
C GLY A 44 -14.95 -4.41 7.47
N ARG A 45 -13.68 -4.81 7.43
CA ARG A 45 -13.20 -5.94 6.64
C ARG A 45 -12.82 -7.11 7.55
N ARG A 46 -12.89 -8.32 7.01
CA ARG A 46 -12.50 -9.52 7.75
C ARG A 46 -10.99 -9.60 7.98
N TYR A 47 -10.22 -9.11 7.04
CA TYR A 47 -8.77 -9.15 7.06
C TYR A 47 -8.19 -7.88 6.44
N ALA A 48 -7.01 -7.49 6.91
CA ALA A 48 -6.11 -6.57 6.25
C ALA A 48 -4.72 -7.22 6.16
N VAL A 49 -3.94 -6.83 5.17
CA VAL A 49 -2.58 -7.33 4.97
C VAL A 49 -1.66 -6.14 4.71
N ALA A 50 -0.67 -5.97 5.57
CA ALA A 50 0.34 -4.95 5.42
C ALA A 50 1.38 -5.38 4.38
N VAL A 51 1.71 -4.46 3.49
CA VAL A 51 2.70 -4.66 2.42
C VAL A 51 3.67 -3.47 2.37
N SER A 52 4.78 -3.63 1.68
CA SER A 52 5.88 -2.65 1.66
C SER A 52 5.55 -1.32 0.97
N SER A 53 4.52 -1.24 0.14
CA SER A 53 4.16 -0.02 -0.58
C SER A 53 2.74 -0.08 -1.15
N GLY A 54 2.16 1.09 -1.48
CA GLY A 54 0.87 1.17 -2.19
C GLY A 54 0.91 0.49 -3.56
N THR A 55 2.04 0.56 -4.27
CA THR A 55 2.22 -0.16 -5.55
C THR A 55 2.11 -1.67 -5.37
N ALA A 56 2.75 -2.21 -4.32
CA ALA A 56 2.64 -3.63 -3.98
C ALA A 56 1.21 -4.01 -3.59
N ALA A 57 0.52 -3.17 -2.81
CA ALA A 57 -0.87 -3.38 -2.44
C ALA A 57 -1.78 -3.47 -3.67
N LEU A 58 -1.65 -2.52 -4.60
CA LEU A 58 -2.42 -2.51 -5.85
C LEU A 58 -2.12 -3.74 -6.71
N ALA A 59 -0.84 -4.10 -6.88
CA ALA A 59 -0.46 -5.25 -7.68
C ALA A 59 -1.05 -6.56 -7.11
N LEU A 60 -0.97 -6.74 -5.80
CA LEU A 60 -1.54 -7.91 -5.13
C LEU A 60 -3.07 -7.95 -5.22
N THR A 61 -3.73 -6.80 -5.07
CA THR A 61 -5.19 -6.69 -5.22
C THR A 61 -5.61 -7.07 -6.64
N LEU A 62 -4.98 -6.51 -7.67
CA LEU A 62 -5.27 -6.83 -9.07
C LEU A 62 -5.05 -8.31 -9.37
N ARG A 63 -3.99 -8.91 -8.82
CA ARG A 63 -3.74 -10.35 -8.95
C ARG A 63 -4.83 -11.18 -8.26
N ALA A 64 -5.23 -10.82 -7.05
CA ALA A 64 -6.29 -11.49 -6.31
C ALA A 64 -7.65 -11.40 -7.02
N MET A 65 -7.89 -10.31 -7.76
CA MET A 65 -9.06 -10.15 -8.63
C MET A 65 -8.99 -10.96 -9.94
N GLY A 66 -7.89 -11.64 -10.20
CA GLY A 66 -7.72 -12.46 -11.39
C GLY A 66 -7.52 -11.67 -12.67
N VAL A 67 -6.96 -10.45 -12.60
CA VAL A 67 -6.75 -9.59 -13.77
C VAL A 67 -5.95 -10.29 -14.87
N GLY A 68 -4.84 -10.97 -14.50
CA GLY A 68 -4.02 -11.71 -15.46
C GLY A 68 -3.66 -10.88 -16.70
N GLN A 69 -3.96 -11.39 -17.88
CA GLN A 69 -3.73 -10.71 -19.17
C GLN A 69 -4.82 -9.67 -19.53
N SER A 70 -5.81 -9.49 -18.68
CA SER A 70 -6.91 -8.56 -18.96
C SER A 70 -6.46 -7.11 -18.99
N PRO A 71 -7.10 -6.24 -19.78
CA PRO A 71 -6.80 -4.82 -19.78
C PRO A 71 -7.23 -4.17 -18.45
N VAL A 72 -6.36 -3.31 -17.93
CA VAL A 72 -6.62 -2.45 -16.76
C VAL A 72 -6.72 -1.03 -17.28
N LEU A 73 -7.89 -0.41 -17.13
CA LEU A 73 -8.11 0.97 -17.53
C LEU A 73 -7.53 1.90 -16.45
N ILE A 74 -6.69 2.82 -16.86
CA ILE A 74 -5.96 3.73 -15.98
C ILE A 74 -6.11 5.16 -16.50
N PRO A 75 -6.38 6.16 -15.64
CA PRO A 75 -6.38 7.56 -16.04
C PRO A 75 -5.05 7.96 -16.69
N SER A 76 -5.13 8.80 -17.74
CA SER A 76 -3.94 9.26 -18.45
C SER A 76 -3.03 10.13 -17.58
N TYR A 77 -3.61 10.93 -16.67
CA TYR A 77 -2.90 11.79 -15.74
C TYR A 77 -2.89 11.21 -14.34
N VAL A 78 -1.93 10.33 -14.08
CA VAL A 78 -1.80 9.65 -12.77
C VAL A 78 -0.34 9.25 -12.51
N CYS A 79 -0.03 8.97 -11.24
CA CYS A 79 1.27 8.45 -10.85
C CYS A 79 1.60 7.13 -11.59
N SER A 80 2.81 7.01 -12.11
CA SER A 80 3.30 5.82 -12.82
C SER A 80 3.21 4.51 -12.00
N ALA A 81 3.04 4.61 -10.68
CA ALA A 81 2.85 3.46 -9.80
C ALA A 81 1.63 2.59 -10.20
N LEU A 82 0.58 3.19 -10.78
CA LEU A 82 -0.58 2.44 -11.24
C LEU A 82 -0.24 1.57 -12.47
N LEU A 83 0.54 2.12 -13.40
CA LEU A 83 1.05 1.37 -14.55
C LEU A 83 1.93 0.20 -14.11
N GLN A 84 2.81 0.46 -13.14
CA GLN A 84 3.68 -0.57 -12.57
C GLN A 84 2.87 -1.66 -11.86
N ALA A 85 1.87 -1.29 -11.06
CA ALA A 85 1.01 -2.24 -10.36
C ALA A 85 0.24 -3.13 -11.33
N ALA A 86 -0.34 -2.57 -12.40
CA ALA A 86 -1.02 -3.34 -13.43
C ALA A 86 -0.08 -4.33 -14.13
N HIS A 87 1.12 -3.87 -14.49
CA HIS A 87 2.13 -4.71 -15.10
C HIS A 87 2.60 -5.85 -14.17
N HIS A 88 2.87 -5.56 -12.89
CA HIS A 88 3.23 -6.57 -11.91
C HIS A 88 2.11 -7.59 -11.65
N ALA A 89 0.87 -7.18 -11.82
CA ALA A 89 -0.28 -8.09 -11.76
C ALA A 89 -0.42 -8.99 -13.01
N GLY A 90 0.38 -8.76 -14.05
CA GLY A 90 0.29 -9.45 -15.34
C GLY A 90 -0.75 -8.83 -16.28
N GLY A 91 -1.36 -7.71 -15.90
CA GLY A 91 -2.34 -6.99 -16.70
C GLY A 91 -1.70 -6.11 -17.80
N ARG A 92 -2.51 -5.73 -18.77
CA ARG A 92 -2.14 -4.77 -19.81
C ARG A 92 -2.81 -3.43 -19.54
N SER A 93 -2.01 -2.36 -19.39
CA SER A 93 -2.54 -1.02 -19.14
C SER A 93 -3.16 -0.43 -20.39
N LEU A 94 -4.36 0.13 -20.25
CA LEU A 94 -5.01 0.99 -21.22
C LEU A 94 -5.22 2.35 -20.58
N LEU A 95 -4.75 3.40 -21.26
CA LEU A 95 -4.95 4.76 -20.78
C LEU A 95 -6.32 5.28 -21.25
N ALA A 96 -7.01 5.95 -20.35
CA ALA A 96 -8.25 6.64 -20.63
C ALA A 96 -8.21 8.06 -20.06
N ASP A 97 -8.92 8.94 -20.68
CA ASP A 97 -9.15 10.27 -20.12
C ASP A 97 -10.28 10.23 -19.10
N VAL A 98 -10.30 11.20 -18.20
CA VAL A 98 -11.37 11.40 -17.22
C VAL A 98 -11.99 12.76 -17.49
N GLU A 99 -13.30 12.80 -17.60
CA GLU A 99 -14.08 14.05 -17.73
C GLU A 99 -14.30 14.70 -16.37
#